data_0bfcc269a9f6d6bb6365a58cff636bd0
#
_entry.id   0bfcc269a9f6d6bb6365a58cff636bd0
#
_cell.length_a   1.000
_cell.length_b   1.000
_cell.length_c   1.000
_cell.angle_alpha   90.00
_cell.angle_beta   90.00
_cell.angle_gamma   90.00
#
_symmetry.space_group_name_H-M   'P 1'
#
loop_
_entity.id
_entity.type
_entity.pdbx_description
1 polymer ?
#
loop_
_entity_poly.entity_id
_entity_poly.type
_entity_poly.pdbx_seq_one_letter_code
_entity_poly.pdbx_strand_id
1 'polypeptide(L)'
;MRLAVTLGILAASLSAQTFDPKMPAAVPPAPGAVVEAAPLRYIEVQAGTGAPAKPGQEYTVHYTGWLRDGVKFDSSVDAGKPLKFVQGRRQVIAGWEMGFEGMKVGGKRRLFLPYALAYGENGRGPIPPRAELIFDIELLDVKDVPPLVAAAELLLPFDDLEKQVLALAGAIPEEKYEWRPAPGVRSFKEVFLHIVYGNQLLLNVAGKSPSREELMKQVEQNAKGEQDPAGKQKILGMLAESFAAVRKEMESVRTTSTLTRDVDFFGTPAPLGGVLATIDTHIAEHLGQTIAYARVNGIVPPWSQPAK
;
A
#
# COMPACT_ATOMS: atom_id res chain seq x y z
N MET A 1 -57.00 -4.82 -23.42
CA MET A 1 -55.88 -4.95 -24.35
C MET A 1 -54.58 -4.67 -23.58
N ARG A 2 -53.90 -5.72 -23.07
CA ARG A 2 -52.67 -5.60 -22.27
C ARG A 2 -51.50 -5.90 -23.21
N LEU A 3 -50.67 -4.89 -23.45
CA LEU A 3 -49.40 -5.04 -24.18
C LEU A 3 -48.37 -5.64 -23.22
N ALA A 4 -47.90 -6.85 -23.51
CA ALA A 4 -46.76 -7.45 -22.89
C ALA A 4 -45.51 -6.96 -23.63
N VAL A 5 -44.65 -6.21 -22.94
CA VAL A 5 -43.31 -5.82 -23.41
C VAL A 5 -42.35 -6.93 -23.00
N THR A 6 -41.94 -7.72 -23.97
CA THR A 6 -40.92 -8.76 -23.77
C THR A 6 -39.56 -8.09 -23.86
N LEU A 7 -38.87 -8.01 -22.69
CA LEU A 7 -37.51 -7.52 -22.62
C LEU A 7 -36.57 -8.66 -23.08
N GLY A 8 -36.06 -8.57 -24.28
CA GLY A 8 -35.04 -9.47 -24.80
C GLY A 8 -33.70 -9.17 -24.16
N ILE A 9 -33.23 -10.06 -23.29
CA ILE A 9 -31.85 -10.04 -22.75
C ILE A 9 -30.96 -10.55 -23.89
N LEU A 10 -30.23 -9.62 -24.51
CA LEU A 10 -29.15 -9.94 -25.44
C LEU A 10 -27.99 -10.46 -24.58
N ALA A 11 -27.84 -11.76 -24.45
CA ALA A 11 -26.62 -12.38 -23.88
C ALA A 11 -25.50 -12.18 -24.91
N ALA A 12 -24.68 -11.17 -24.69
CA ALA A 12 -23.38 -11.06 -25.35
C ALA A 12 -22.53 -12.25 -24.93
N SER A 13 -22.38 -13.24 -25.81
CA SER A 13 -21.40 -14.30 -25.67
C SER A 13 -20.02 -13.66 -25.81
N LEU A 14 -19.41 -13.28 -24.67
CA LEU A 14 -17.95 -13.12 -24.60
C LEU A 14 -17.37 -14.50 -24.95
N SER A 15 -16.76 -14.61 -26.12
CA SER A 15 -15.89 -15.74 -26.43
C SER A 15 -14.75 -15.73 -25.44
N ALA A 16 -14.84 -16.56 -24.41
CA ALA A 16 -13.74 -16.87 -23.54
C ALA A 16 -12.61 -17.41 -24.43
N GLN A 17 -11.58 -16.60 -24.67
CA GLN A 17 -10.35 -17.14 -25.22
C GLN A 17 -9.87 -18.19 -24.21
N THR A 18 -10.01 -19.46 -24.57
CA THR A 18 -9.52 -20.57 -23.77
C THR A 18 -8.00 -20.38 -23.61
N PHE A 19 -7.60 -19.99 -22.42
CA PHE A 19 -6.18 -19.98 -22.05
C PHE A 19 -5.69 -21.42 -22.07
N ASP A 20 -4.88 -21.75 -23.08
CA ASP A 20 -4.15 -23.01 -23.13
C ASP A 20 -2.76 -22.78 -22.54
N PRO A 21 -2.52 -23.20 -21.28
CA PRO A 21 -1.21 -23.07 -20.68
C PRO A 21 -0.28 -24.13 -21.27
N LYS A 22 0.34 -23.85 -22.43
CA LYS A 22 1.46 -24.69 -22.88
C LYS A 22 2.53 -24.64 -21.78
N MET A 23 2.54 -25.73 -20.99
CA MET A 23 3.50 -25.88 -19.90
C MET A 23 4.84 -26.33 -20.46
N PRO A 24 5.95 -25.67 -20.09
CA PRO A 24 7.29 -26.20 -20.35
C PRO A 24 7.46 -27.60 -19.72
N ALA A 25 8.20 -28.47 -20.38
CA ALA A 25 8.39 -29.85 -19.91
C ALA A 25 9.00 -29.97 -18.52
N ALA A 26 9.71 -28.94 -18.06
CA ALA A 26 10.29 -28.88 -16.72
C ALA A 26 9.27 -28.54 -15.61
N VAL A 27 8.08 -28.08 -15.98
CA VAL A 27 7.01 -27.78 -15.01
C VAL A 27 6.10 -29.02 -14.91
N PRO A 28 5.95 -29.62 -13.71
CA PRO A 28 5.13 -30.80 -13.55
C PRO A 28 3.67 -30.54 -13.99
N PRO A 29 2.97 -31.55 -14.55
CA PRO A 29 1.56 -31.40 -14.89
C PRO A 29 0.73 -31.09 -13.63
N ALA A 30 -0.24 -30.19 -13.75
CA ALA A 30 -1.19 -29.85 -12.70
C ALA A 30 -2.61 -30.23 -13.17
N PRO A 31 -3.30 -31.14 -12.50
CA PRO A 31 -4.70 -31.47 -12.81
C PRO A 31 -5.60 -30.31 -12.39
N GLY A 32 -6.62 -30.04 -13.19
CA GLY A 32 -7.65 -29.03 -12.88
C GLY A 32 -7.90 -28.04 -14.01
N ALA A 33 -9.03 -27.37 -13.94
CA ALA A 33 -9.38 -26.29 -14.86
C ALA A 33 -8.71 -24.97 -14.45
N VAL A 34 -8.39 -24.13 -15.44
CA VAL A 34 -7.90 -22.76 -15.19
C VAL A 34 -9.07 -21.92 -14.70
N VAL A 35 -8.88 -21.25 -13.56
CA VAL A 35 -9.80 -20.25 -13.01
C VAL A 35 -9.24 -18.87 -13.31
N GLU A 36 -10.05 -18.01 -13.91
CA GLU A 36 -9.72 -16.62 -14.17
C GLU A 36 -10.32 -15.73 -13.07
N ALA A 37 -9.46 -15.12 -12.26
CA ALA A 37 -9.82 -14.06 -11.34
C ALA A 37 -9.00 -12.83 -11.74
N ALA A 38 -9.53 -12.04 -12.66
CA ALA A 38 -8.78 -10.97 -13.31
C ALA A 38 -8.12 -10.01 -12.29
N PRO A 39 -6.81 -9.72 -12.39
CA PRO A 39 -5.88 -10.14 -13.45
C PRO A 39 -5.12 -11.46 -13.18
N LEU A 40 -5.46 -12.19 -12.11
CA LEU A 40 -4.84 -13.45 -11.71
C LEU A 40 -5.52 -14.65 -12.38
N ARG A 41 -4.73 -15.64 -12.81
CA ARG A 41 -5.19 -16.96 -13.26
C ARG A 41 -4.57 -18.03 -12.41
N TYR A 42 -5.33 -19.07 -12.09
CA TYR A 42 -4.81 -20.18 -11.32
C TYR A 42 -5.52 -21.52 -11.64
N ILE A 43 -4.86 -22.61 -11.27
CA ILE A 43 -5.44 -23.95 -11.25
C ILE A 43 -5.51 -24.38 -9.78
N GLU A 44 -6.69 -24.78 -9.30
CA GLU A 44 -6.84 -25.45 -8.03
C GLU A 44 -6.37 -26.89 -8.18
N VAL A 45 -5.14 -27.18 -7.76
CA VAL A 45 -4.52 -28.53 -7.89
C VAL A 45 -5.08 -29.48 -6.85
N GLN A 46 -5.30 -28.95 -5.65
CA GLN A 46 -5.86 -29.69 -4.52
C GLN A 46 -6.61 -28.73 -3.60
N ALA A 47 -7.87 -29.01 -3.34
CA ALA A 47 -8.62 -28.29 -2.34
C ALA A 47 -8.14 -28.66 -0.93
N GLY A 48 -7.85 -27.66 -0.11
CA GLY A 48 -7.52 -27.86 1.30
C GLY A 48 -8.76 -28.19 2.13
N THR A 49 -8.57 -28.95 3.19
CA THR A 49 -9.65 -29.36 4.14
C THR A 49 -9.47 -28.70 5.52
N GLY A 50 -8.36 -28.03 5.77
CA GLY A 50 -8.05 -27.41 7.05
C GLY A 50 -8.68 -26.02 7.24
N ALA A 51 -8.08 -25.22 8.12
CA ALA A 51 -8.54 -23.88 8.41
C ALA A 51 -8.51 -22.98 7.15
N PRO A 52 -9.54 -22.12 6.95
CA PRO A 52 -9.54 -21.17 5.82
C PRO A 52 -8.50 -20.07 6.04
N ALA A 53 -7.80 -19.70 4.96
CA ALA A 53 -6.95 -18.53 4.92
C ALA A 53 -7.79 -17.26 5.06
N LYS A 54 -7.40 -16.37 5.97
CA LYS A 54 -8.06 -15.09 6.21
C LYS A 54 -7.07 -13.93 6.07
N PRO A 55 -7.53 -12.78 5.58
CA PRO A 55 -6.69 -11.58 5.57
C PRO A 55 -6.06 -11.29 6.94
N GLY A 56 -4.81 -10.84 6.93
CA GLY A 56 -4.07 -10.47 8.15
C GLY A 56 -3.47 -11.62 8.95
N GLN A 57 -3.67 -12.89 8.57
CA GLN A 57 -3.01 -14.03 9.21
C GLN A 57 -1.58 -14.23 8.68
N GLU A 58 -0.70 -14.82 9.48
CA GLU A 58 0.57 -15.40 9.03
C GLU A 58 0.29 -16.71 8.30
N TYR A 59 0.73 -16.78 7.04
CA TYR A 59 0.70 -18.00 6.24
C TYR A 59 2.06 -18.66 6.26
N THR A 60 2.08 -19.97 6.50
CA THR A 60 3.24 -20.83 6.29
C THR A 60 3.01 -21.61 5.01
N VAL A 61 3.93 -21.47 4.04
CA VAL A 61 3.72 -22.00 2.70
C VAL A 61 4.95 -22.69 2.17
N HIS A 62 4.74 -23.72 1.34
CA HIS A 62 5.74 -24.18 0.39
C HIS A 62 5.43 -23.62 -0.99
N TYR A 63 6.48 -23.40 -1.78
CA TYR A 63 6.34 -22.97 -3.16
C TYR A 63 7.50 -23.42 -4.03
N THR A 64 7.24 -23.46 -5.33
CA THR A 64 8.26 -23.53 -6.38
C THR A 64 7.86 -22.56 -7.48
N GLY A 65 8.82 -21.76 -7.95
CA GLY A 65 8.64 -20.74 -8.99
C GLY A 65 9.43 -21.02 -10.24
N TRP A 66 8.79 -20.85 -11.40
CA TRP A 66 9.39 -20.99 -12.72
C TRP A 66 9.12 -19.76 -13.57
N LEU A 67 10.06 -19.46 -14.45
CA LEU A 67 9.82 -18.61 -15.59
C LEU A 67 8.92 -19.34 -16.61
N ARG A 68 8.35 -18.60 -17.55
CA ARG A 68 7.46 -19.17 -18.57
C ARG A 68 8.15 -20.21 -19.49
N ASP A 69 9.44 -20.15 -19.63
CA ASP A 69 10.26 -21.12 -20.39
C ASP A 69 10.58 -22.40 -19.61
N GLY A 70 10.15 -22.46 -18.32
CA GLY A 70 10.34 -23.60 -17.43
C GLY A 70 11.61 -23.56 -16.60
N VAL A 71 12.39 -22.47 -16.67
CA VAL A 71 13.54 -22.29 -15.78
C VAL A 71 13.07 -22.06 -14.37
N LYS A 72 13.39 -22.98 -13.45
CA LYS A 72 13.12 -22.83 -12.03
C LYS A 72 14.06 -21.79 -11.44
N PHE A 73 13.51 -20.76 -10.81
CA PHE A 73 14.30 -19.67 -10.23
C PHE A 73 14.32 -19.69 -8.70
N ASP A 74 13.32 -20.29 -8.05
CA ASP A 74 13.27 -20.36 -6.59
C ASP A 74 12.36 -21.50 -6.11
N SER A 75 12.68 -22.10 -4.95
CA SER A 75 11.87 -23.14 -4.33
C SER A 75 12.15 -23.29 -2.83
N SER A 76 11.13 -23.10 -2.02
CA SER A 76 11.19 -23.38 -0.60
C SER A 76 11.23 -24.90 -0.30
N VAL A 77 10.75 -25.72 -1.25
CA VAL A 77 10.79 -27.18 -1.14
C VAL A 77 12.25 -27.66 -1.29
N ASP A 78 12.96 -27.16 -2.31
CA ASP A 78 14.36 -27.49 -2.52
C ASP A 78 15.25 -26.99 -1.36
N ALA A 79 14.91 -25.83 -0.80
CA ALA A 79 15.58 -25.25 0.36
C ALA A 79 15.25 -26.00 1.68
N GLY A 80 14.26 -26.88 1.68
CA GLY A 80 13.80 -27.60 2.87
C GLY A 80 13.22 -26.71 3.97
N LYS A 81 12.84 -25.46 3.63
CA LYS A 81 12.38 -24.45 4.59
C LYS A 81 11.15 -23.71 4.07
N PRO A 82 9.99 -23.88 4.69
CA PRO A 82 8.79 -23.12 4.36
C PRO A 82 9.01 -21.61 4.50
N LEU A 83 8.35 -20.85 3.63
CA LEU A 83 8.27 -19.39 3.75
C LEU A 83 7.11 -19.03 4.68
N LYS A 84 7.32 -18.01 5.51
CA LYS A 84 6.29 -17.39 6.33
C LYS A 84 6.12 -15.94 5.96
N PHE A 85 4.90 -15.50 5.82
CA PHE A 85 4.57 -14.09 5.60
C PHE A 85 3.19 -13.77 6.15
N VAL A 86 2.94 -12.51 6.46
CA VAL A 86 1.62 -12.04 6.88
C VAL A 86 0.90 -11.44 5.69
N GLN A 87 -0.24 -12.03 5.35
CA GLN A 87 -1.06 -11.60 4.22
C GLN A 87 -1.55 -10.16 4.41
N GLY A 88 -1.47 -9.36 3.36
CA GLY A 88 -1.85 -7.94 3.36
C GLY A 88 -0.72 -6.97 3.75
N ARG A 89 0.47 -7.46 4.12
CA ARG A 89 1.63 -6.62 4.53
C ARG A 89 2.65 -6.34 3.43
N ARG A 90 2.33 -6.67 2.19
CA ARG A 90 3.24 -6.47 1.05
C ARG A 90 4.62 -7.11 1.23
N GLN A 91 4.69 -8.19 2.01
CA GLN A 91 5.92 -8.98 2.21
C GLN A 91 6.22 -9.88 1.04
N VAL A 92 5.22 -10.10 0.20
CA VAL A 92 5.28 -10.90 -1.02
C VAL A 92 4.74 -10.10 -2.22
N ILE A 93 4.93 -10.62 -3.43
CA ILE A 93 4.42 -9.99 -4.65
C ILE A 93 2.89 -9.94 -4.66
N ALA A 94 2.32 -8.96 -5.36
CA ALA A 94 0.87 -8.72 -5.38
C ALA A 94 0.06 -9.95 -5.83
N GLY A 95 0.59 -10.73 -6.77
CA GLY A 95 -0.04 -11.95 -7.23
C GLY A 95 -0.16 -13.03 -6.16
N TRP A 96 0.74 -13.05 -5.17
CA TRP A 96 0.64 -13.94 -4.02
C TRP A 96 -0.38 -13.44 -3.00
N GLU A 97 -0.41 -12.13 -2.73
CA GLU A 97 -1.43 -11.54 -1.85
C GLU A 97 -2.85 -11.93 -2.28
N MET A 98 -3.10 -12.00 -3.59
CA MET A 98 -4.38 -12.42 -4.17
C MET A 98 -4.49 -13.96 -4.30
N GLY A 99 -3.38 -14.65 -4.54
CA GLY A 99 -3.32 -16.06 -4.91
C GLY A 99 -3.81 -17.03 -3.84
N PHE A 100 -3.79 -16.63 -2.58
CA PHE A 100 -4.25 -17.42 -1.44
C PHE A 100 -5.73 -17.22 -1.08
N GLU A 101 -6.41 -16.28 -1.74
CA GLU A 101 -7.81 -16.01 -1.46
C GLU A 101 -8.67 -17.27 -1.63
N GLY A 102 -9.49 -17.58 -0.62
CA GLY A 102 -10.36 -18.76 -0.60
C GLY A 102 -9.65 -20.11 -0.39
N MET A 103 -8.31 -20.15 -0.28
CA MET A 103 -7.60 -21.37 0.07
C MET A 103 -7.87 -21.82 1.51
N LYS A 104 -7.70 -23.11 1.74
CA LYS A 104 -7.68 -23.73 3.09
C LYS A 104 -6.36 -24.46 3.28
N VAL A 105 -5.95 -24.63 4.52
CA VAL A 105 -4.75 -25.41 4.88
C VAL A 105 -4.81 -26.80 4.26
N GLY A 106 -3.70 -27.26 3.71
CA GLY A 106 -3.57 -28.47 2.90
C GLY A 106 -3.91 -28.25 1.42
N GLY A 107 -4.34 -27.06 1.03
CA GLY A 107 -4.63 -26.71 -0.37
C GLY A 107 -3.36 -26.47 -1.18
N LYS A 108 -3.42 -26.83 -2.47
CA LYS A 108 -2.35 -26.58 -3.46
C LYS A 108 -2.93 -25.89 -4.66
N ARG A 109 -2.23 -24.86 -5.14
CA ARG A 109 -2.69 -24.05 -6.26
C ARG A 109 -1.50 -23.71 -7.17
N ARG A 110 -1.71 -23.73 -8.47
CA ARG A 110 -0.77 -23.19 -9.46
C ARG A 110 -1.23 -21.82 -9.89
N LEU A 111 -0.37 -20.82 -9.70
CA LEU A 111 -0.61 -19.43 -10.09
C LEU A 111 0.09 -19.11 -11.40
N PHE A 112 -0.55 -18.33 -12.27
CA PHE A 112 0.03 -17.71 -13.46
C PHE A 112 0.02 -16.21 -13.27
N LEU A 113 1.19 -15.62 -13.07
CA LEU A 113 1.33 -14.23 -12.67
C LEU A 113 1.89 -13.40 -13.82
N PRO A 114 1.14 -12.43 -14.36
CA PRO A 114 1.71 -11.43 -15.25
C PRO A 114 2.74 -10.58 -14.49
N TYR A 115 3.71 -10.04 -15.20
CA TYR A 115 4.79 -9.24 -14.60
C TYR A 115 4.30 -8.10 -13.68
N ALA A 116 3.13 -7.50 -14.00
CA ALA A 116 2.53 -6.42 -13.22
C ALA A 116 2.12 -6.84 -11.79
N LEU A 117 1.85 -8.14 -11.57
CA LEU A 117 1.55 -8.72 -10.27
C LEU A 117 2.79 -9.40 -9.63
N ALA A 118 3.94 -9.32 -10.27
CA ALA A 118 5.19 -9.95 -9.85
C ALA A 118 6.31 -8.91 -9.69
N TYR A 119 7.35 -8.96 -10.53
CA TYR A 119 8.55 -8.12 -10.39
C TYR A 119 8.62 -6.97 -11.41
N GLY A 120 7.51 -6.68 -12.08
CA GLY A 120 7.33 -5.48 -12.89
C GLY A 120 8.19 -5.40 -14.15
N GLU A 121 8.38 -4.14 -14.59
CA GLU A 121 9.10 -3.80 -15.81
C GLU A 121 10.60 -4.14 -15.79
N ASN A 122 11.20 -4.16 -14.59
CA ASN A 122 12.65 -4.28 -14.43
C ASN A 122 13.12 -5.70 -14.09
N GLY A 123 12.22 -6.61 -13.65
CA GLY A 123 12.61 -7.90 -13.12
C GLY A 123 13.34 -7.82 -11.77
N ARG A 124 13.92 -8.94 -11.30
CA ARG A 124 14.71 -9.01 -10.07
C ARG A 124 15.60 -10.24 -10.03
N GLY A 125 16.90 -10.07 -9.83
CA GLY A 125 17.86 -11.19 -9.75
C GLY A 125 17.81 -12.07 -11.01
N PRO A 126 17.48 -13.37 -10.89
CA PRO A 126 17.38 -14.27 -12.05
C PRO A 126 16.10 -14.05 -12.88
N ILE A 127 15.19 -13.21 -12.45
CA ILE A 127 13.90 -12.95 -13.12
C ILE A 127 14.07 -11.78 -14.08
N PRO A 128 13.91 -12.01 -15.42
CA PRO A 128 14.10 -10.95 -16.40
C PRO A 128 13.00 -9.86 -16.34
N PRO A 129 13.22 -8.72 -17.00
CA PRO A 129 12.20 -7.69 -17.19
C PRO A 129 10.92 -8.25 -17.80
N ARG A 130 9.76 -7.81 -17.29
CA ARG A 130 8.41 -8.20 -17.77
C ARG A 130 8.16 -9.71 -17.80
N ALA A 131 8.81 -10.48 -16.94
CA ALA A 131 8.64 -11.93 -16.90
C ALA A 131 7.24 -12.32 -16.37
N GLU A 132 6.57 -13.20 -17.10
CA GLU A 132 5.44 -13.96 -16.56
C GLU A 132 6.00 -15.12 -15.71
N LEU A 133 5.39 -15.34 -14.54
CA LEU A 133 5.83 -16.35 -13.59
C LEU A 133 4.77 -17.42 -13.37
N ILE A 134 5.24 -18.62 -13.12
CA ILE A 134 4.41 -19.76 -12.70
C ILE A 134 4.86 -20.14 -11.31
N PHE A 135 3.90 -20.27 -10.37
CA PHE A 135 4.16 -20.75 -9.03
C PHE A 135 3.25 -21.92 -8.67
N ASP A 136 3.82 -22.99 -8.19
CA ASP A 136 3.07 -23.94 -7.37
C ASP A 136 3.18 -23.49 -5.93
N ILE A 137 2.05 -23.32 -5.26
CA ILE A 137 1.96 -22.95 -3.86
C ILE A 137 1.18 -23.99 -3.08
N GLU A 138 1.61 -24.26 -1.86
CA GLU A 138 0.92 -25.12 -0.90
C GLU A 138 0.77 -24.36 0.42
N LEU A 139 -0.46 -24.26 0.92
CA LEU A 139 -0.75 -23.63 2.21
C LEU A 139 -0.64 -24.68 3.32
N LEU A 140 0.41 -24.60 4.12
CA LEU A 140 0.73 -25.55 5.18
C LEU A 140 0.05 -25.21 6.50
N ASP A 141 -0.02 -23.93 6.85
CA ASP A 141 -0.58 -23.47 8.13
C ASP A 141 -1.03 -22.01 8.01
N VAL A 142 -2.00 -21.63 8.82
CA VAL A 142 -2.43 -20.24 9.03
C VAL A 142 -2.48 -19.96 10.52
N LYS A 143 -1.94 -18.83 10.95
CA LYS A 143 -1.97 -18.39 12.34
C LYS A 143 -2.50 -17.00 12.45
N ASP A 144 -3.40 -16.78 13.40
CA ASP A 144 -3.71 -15.42 13.81
C ASP A 144 -2.41 -14.79 14.33
N VAL A 145 -1.98 -13.73 13.66
CA VAL A 145 -0.88 -12.94 14.18
C VAL A 145 -1.44 -12.22 15.39
N PRO A 146 -0.75 -12.29 16.54
CA PRO A 146 -1.08 -11.38 17.61
C PRO A 146 -1.13 -9.99 17.00
N PRO A 147 -2.10 -9.14 17.37
CA PRO A 147 -2.12 -7.77 16.91
C PRO A 147 -0.71 -7.25 17.13
N LEU A 148 -0.03 -6.93 16.03
CA LEU A 148 1.26 -6.27 16.14
C LEU A 148 1.11 -5.15 17.15
N VAL A 149 2.19 -4.84 17.82
CA VAL A 149 2.29 -3.60 18.59
C VAL A 149 1.96 -2.53 17.56
N ALA A 150 0.70 -2.20 17.48
CA ALA A 150 0.06 -1.53 16.34
C ALA A 150 0.71 -0.18 16.06
N ALA A 151 1.31 0.41 17.10
CA ALA A 151 2.12 1.60 16.99
C ALA A 151 3.40 1.41 16.17
N ALA A 152 4.10 0.28 16.29
CA ALA A 152 5.40 0.12 15.63
C ALA A 152 5.26 0.05 14.10
N GLU A 153 4.19 -0.53 13.58
CA GLU A 153 3.97 -0.59 12.12
C GLU A 153 3.56 0.74 11.51
N LEU A 154 2.81 1.55 12.24
CA LEU A 154 2.49 2.91 11.83
C LEU A 154 3.71 3.82 11.91
N LEU A 155 4.58 3.61 12.90
CA LEU A 155 5.74 4.47 13.13
C LEU A 155 6.88 4.22 12.15
N LEU A 156 7.06 3.00 11.61
CA LEU A 156 8.16 2.71 10.68
C LEU A 156 8.17 3.60 9.43
N PRO A 157 7.08 3.70 8.64
CA PRO A 157 7.04 4.62 7.51
C PRO A 157 7.04 6.08 7.96
N PHE A 158 6.40 6.41 9.08
CA PHE A 158 6.32 7.75 9.62
C PHE A 158 7.68 8.31 10.00
N ASP A 159 8.55 7.52 10.65
CA ASP A 159 9.90 7.94 11.04
C ASP A 159 10.74 8.39 9.85
N ASP A 160 10.68 7.65 8.75
CA ASP A 160 11.40 8.01 7.52
C ASP A 160 10.81 9.25 6.86
N LEU A 161 9.49 9.39 6.85
CA LEU A 161 8.80 10.56 6.27
C LEU A 161 9.13 11.84 7.07
N GLU A 162 9.00 11.80 8.39
CA GLU A 162 9.36 12.92 9.27
C GLU A 162 10.79 13.38 9.04
N LYS A 163 11.75 12.44 9.09
CA LYS A 163 13.17 12.71 8.86
C LYS A 163 13.41 13.36 7.50
N GLN A 164 12.78 12.85 6.45
CA GLN A 164 12.96 13.38 5.09
C GLN A 164 12.33 14.76 4.92
N VAL A 165 11.11 14.99 5.42
CA VAL A 165 10.46 16.30 5.34
C VAL A 165 11.28 17.35 6.08
N LEU A 166 11.69 17.09 7.33
CA LEU A 166 12.47 18.03 8.12
C LEU A 166 13.84 18.32 7.50
N ALA A 167 14.53 17.28 7.00
CA ALA A 167 15.81 17.44 6.32
C ALA A 167 15.68 18.27 5.03
N LEU A 168 14.65 18.02 4.22
CA LEU A 168 14.43 18.77 2.99
C LEU A 168 14.05 20.23 3.28
N ALA A 169 13.10 20.45 4.20
CA ALA A 169 12.71 21.79 4.63
C ALA A 169 13.92 22.58 5.16
N GLY A 170 14.77 21.95 5.96
CA GLY A 170 16.02 22.55 6.43
C GLY A 170 17.03 22.90 5.33
N ALA A 171 17.09 22.09 4.26
CA ALA A 171 18.01 22.29 3.14
C ALA A 171 17.58 23.39 2.16
N ILE A 172 16.29 23.70 2.08
CA ILE A 172 15.78 24.76 1.19
C ILE A 172 16.17 26.12 1.75
N PRO A 173 16.85 27.00 0.96
CA PRO A 173 17.17 28.36 1.37
C PRO A 173 15.91 29.18 1.68
N GLU A 174 15.97 30.09 2.66
CA GLU A 174 14.82 30.87 3.10
C GLU A 174 14.18 31.70 1.98
N GLU A 175 14.98 32.27 1.12
CA GLU A 175 14.53 33.04 -0.04
C GLU A 175 13.75 32.23 -1.07
N LYS A 176 13.83 30.89 -1.01
CA LYS A 176 13.07 29.97 -1.88
C LYS A 176 11.74 29.53 -1.29
N TYR A 177 11.46 29.83 -0.03
CA TYR A 177 10.22 29.39 0.60
C TYR A 177 8.96 29.88 -0.09
N GLU A 178 9.01 31.08 -0.71
CA GLU A 178 7.89 31.65 -1.48
C GLU A 178 7.87 31.20 -2.95
N TRP A 179 8.88 30.44 -3.38
CA TRP A 179 8.90 29.94 -4.75
C TRP A 179 7.77 28.92 -5.00
N ARG A 180 7.12 29.05 -6.14
CA ARG A 180 6.07 28.16 -6.65
C ARG A 180 6.26 27.88 -8.13
N PRO A 181 5.86 26.68 -8.64
CA PRO A 181 6.08 26.33 -10.05
C PRO A 181 5.21 27.12 -11.02
N ALA A 182 4.03 27.60 -10.58
CA ALA A 182 3.11 28.40 -11.38
C ALA A 182 2.15 29.22 -10.47
N PRO A 183 1.53 30.28 -10.98
CA PRO A 183 0.45 30.97 -10.28
C PRO A 183 -0.67 30.00 -9.88
N GLY A 184 -1.19 30.15 -8.65
CA GLY A 184 -2.26 29.28 -8.11
C GLY A 184 -1.79 27.92 -7.59
N VAL A 185 -0.50 27.60 -7.72
CA VAL A 185 0.08 26.38 -7.11
C VAL A 185 0.77 26.76 -5.81
N ARG A 186 0.69 25.89 -4.79
CA ARG A 186 1.32 26.13 -3.49
C ARG A 186 2.83 26.36 -3.63
N SER A 187 3.35 27.32 -2.87
CA SER A 187 4.80 27.51 -2.69
C SER A 187 5.38 26.43 -1.77
N PHE A 188 6.70 26.35 -1.62
CA PHE A 188 7.34 25.49 -0.61
C PHE A 188 6.77 25.74 0.78
N LYS A 189 6.67 27.02 1.17
CA LYS A 189 6.09 27.41 2.45
C LYS A 189 4.69 26.86 2.63
N GLU A 190 3.82 27.09 1.66
CA GLU A 190 2.43 26.67 1.70
C GLU A 190 2.29 25.16 1.73
N VAL A 191 3.17 24.38 1.07
CA VAL A 191 3.18 22.93 1.14
C VAL A 191 3.58 22.44 2.55
N PHE A 192 4.61 23.03 3.16
CA PHE A 192 5.01 22.67 4.52
C PHE A 192 3.93 23.01 5.56
N LEU A 193 3.31 24.19 5.43
CA LEU A 193 2.17 24.56 6.28
C LEU A 193 0.96 23.63 6.05
N HIS A 194 0.73 23.20 4.80
CA HIS A 194 -0.30 22.23 4.49
C HIS A 194 -0.06 20.87 5.17
N ILE A 195 1.17 20.39 5.25
CA ILE A 195 1.52 19.20 6.03
C ILE A 195 1.19 19.42 7.51
N VAL A 196 1.58 20.55 8.09
CA VAL A 196 1.30 20.89 9.50
C VAL A 196 -0.21 20.84 9.79
N TYR A 197 -0.98 21.55 8.99
CA TYR A 197 -2.42 21.65 9.19
C TYR A 197 -3.17 20.36 8.83
N GLY A 198 -2.68 19.61 7.85
CA GLY A 198 -3.18 18.27 7.54
C GLY A 198 -3.01 17.29 8.69
N ASN A 199 -1.82 17.28 9.31
CA ASN A 199 -1.55 16.49 10.51
C ASN A 199 -2.53 16.86 11.65
N GLN A 200 -2.72 18.15 11.92
CA GLN A 200 -3.64 18.62 12.96
C GLN A 200 -5.09 18.22 12.67
N LEU A 201 -5.54 18.33 11.42
CA LEU A 201 -6.89 17.94 11.01
C LEU A 201 -7.11 16.44 11.22
N LEU A 202 -6.20 15.60 10.75
CA LEU A 202 -6.31 14.15 10.86
C LEU A 202 -6.20 13.66 12.31
N LEU A 203 -5.36 14.31 13.13
CA LEU A 203 -5.32 14.07 14.59
C LEU A 203 -6.64 14.45 15.29
N ASN A 204 -7.27 15.53 14.87
CA ASN A 204 -8.58 15.91 15.42
C ASN A 204 -9.65 14.86 15.09
N VAL A 205 -9.65 14.33 13.85
CA VAL A 205 -10.50 13.21 13.44
C VAL A 205 -10.22 11.97 14.30
N ALA A 206 -8.94 11.60 14.45
CA ALA A 206 -8.54 10.42 15.20
C ALA A 206 -8.95 10.47 16.68
N GLY A 207 -8.79 11.64 17.32
CA GLY A 207 -9.02 11.80 18.75
C GLY A 207 -10.45 12.17 19.14
N LYS A 208 -11.12 13.02 18.38
CA LYS A 208 -12.40 13.65 18.77
C LYS A 208 -13.59 13.23 17.93
N SER A 209 -13.37 12.65 16.75
CA SER A 209 -14.46 12.37 15.78
C SER A 209 -15.41 13.57 15.59
N PRO A 210 -14.87 14.73 15.17
CA PRO A 210 -15.65 15.96 15.03
C PRO A 210 -16.72 15.80 13.95
N SER A 211 -17.79 16.57 14.05
CA SER A 211 -18.82 16.63 13.02
C SER A 211 -18.25 17.13 11.68
N ARG A 212 -18.92 16.80 10.58
CA ARG A 212 -18.55 17.28 9.26
C ARG A 212 -18.46 18.82 9.19
N GLU A 213 -19.38 19.52 9.85
CA GLU A 213 -19.38 20.98 9.88
C GLU A 213 -18.11 21.54 10.55
N GLU A 214 -17.73 20.97 11.72
CA GLU A 214 -16.51 21.34 12.42
C GLU A 214 -15.26 21.07 11.58
N LEU A 215 -15.21 19.93 10.89
CA LEU A 215 -14.11 19.61 9.97
C LEU A 215 -14.01 20.60 8.82
N MET A 216 -15.13 20.94 8.18
CA MET A 216 -15.14 21.91 7.08
C MET A 216 -14.69 23.28 7.53
N LYS A 217 -15.10 23.72 8.72
CA LYS A 217 -14.62 24.97 9.32
C LYS A 217 -13.13 24.93 9.60
N GLN A 218 -12.60 23.80 10.06
CA GLN A 218 -11.16 23.64 10.27
C GLN A 218 -10.39 23.65 8.94
N VAL A 219 -10.90 23.01 7.87
CA VAL A 219 -10.31 23.06 6.52
C VAL A 219 -10.20 24.50 6.02
N GLU A 220 -11.25 25.33 6.20
CA GLU A 220 -11.20 26.75 5.83
C GLU A 220 -10.17 27.54 6.64
N GLN A 221 -10.06 27.25 7.95
CA GLN A 221 -9.04 27.85 8.82
C GLN A 221 -7.63 27.44 8.41
N ASN A 222 -7.42 26.17 8.07
CA ASN A 222 -6.16 25.65 7.60
C ASN A 222 -5.72 26.33 6.29
N ALA A 223 -6.64 26.51 5.33
CA ALA A 223 -6.35 27.21 4.07
C ALA A 223 -5.92 28.67 4.30
N LYS A 224 -6.48 29.33 5.31
CA LYS A 224 -6.01 30.67 5.72
C LYS A 224 -4.64 30.61 6.40
N GLY A 225 -4.41 29.57 7.22
CA GLY A 225 -3.14 29.34 7.90
C GLY A 225 -1.97 29.08 6.94
N GLU A 226 -2.22 28.45 5.79
CA GLU A 226 -1.20 28.24 4.74
C GLU A 226 -0.65 29.57 4.21
N GLN A 227 -1.37 30.67 4.35
CA GLN A 227 -0.95 32.02 3.97
C GLN A 227 -0.21 32.77 5.10
N ASP A 228 0.08 32.12 6.23
CA ASP A 228 0.82 32.77 7.35
C ASP A 228 2.17 33.31 6.84
N PRO A 229 2.53 34.56 7.15
CA PRO A 229 3.81 35.16 6.77
C PRO A 229 5.01 34.62 7.56
N ALA A 230 4.88 33.43 8.14
CA ALA A 230 5.93 32.78 8.93
C ALA A 230 7.22 32.59 8.12
N GLY A 231 8.35 32.95 8.70
CA GLY A 231 9.68 32.64 8.16
C GLY A 231 10.04 31.15 8.39
N LYS A 232 11.10 30.72 7.72
CA LYS A 232 11.59 29.33 7.70
C LYS A 232 11.71 28.71 9.10
N GLN A 233 12.32 29.39 10.06
CA GLN A 233 12.55 28.85 11.40
C GLN A 233 11.24 28.53 12.14
N LYS A 234 10.23 29.41 12.02
CA LYS A 234 8.91 29.17 12.59
C LYS A 234 8.24 27.96 11.93
N ILE A 235 8.36 27.81 10.62
CA ILE A 235 7.79 26.69 9.87
C ILE A 235 8.44 25.36 10.27
N LEU A 236 9.78 25.32 10.40
CA LEU A 236 10.50 24.15 10.90
C LEU A 236 10.03 23.74 12.31
N GLY A 237 9.82 24.72 13.19
CA GLY A 237 9.24 24.46 14.51
C GLY A 237 7.83 23.87 14.45
N MET A 238 6.96 24.47 13.64
CA MET A 238 5.58 23.97 13.45
C MET A 238 5.55 22.56 12.85
N LEU A 239 6.42 22.26 11.88
CA LEU A 239 6.57 20.90 11.35
C LEU A 239 6.97 19.92 12.45
N ALA A 240 8.03 20.21 13.20
CA ALA A 240 8.51 19.34 14.25
C ALA A 240 7.45 19.09 15.34
N GLU A 241 6.73 20.14 15.74
CA GLU A 241 5.62 20.03 16.71
C GLU A 241 4.47 19.16 16.17
N SER A 242 4.10 19.34 14.89
CA SER A 242 3.05 18.55 14.28
C SER A 242 3.41 17.08 14.16
N PHE A 243 4.65 16.76 13.80
CA PHE A 243 5.15 15.38 13.76
C PHE A 243 5.21 14.76 15.16
N ALA A 244 5.68 15.49 16.17
CA ALA A 244 5.68 15.02 17.55
C ALA A 244 4.26 14.68 18.05
N ALA A 245 3.27 15.49 17.67
CA ALA A 245 1.87 15.21 18.00
C ALA A 245 1.33 13.94 17.32
N VAL A 246 1.64 13.73 16.03
CA VAL A 246 1.28 12.51 15.31
C VAL A 246 1.95 11.29 15.94
N ARG A 247 3.24 11.35 16.21
CA ARG A 247 4.00 10.29 16.89
C ARG A 247 3.34 9.89 18.21
N LYS A 248 3.02 10.87 19.04
CA LYS A 248 2.36 10.64 20.34
C LYS A 248 1.03 9.92 20.18
N GLU A 249 0.23 10.26 19.18
CA GLU A 249 -1.04 9.59 18.91
C GLU A 249 -0.82 8.15 18.44
N MET A 250 0.08 7.93 17.48
CA MET A 250 0.44 6.58 17.01
C MET A 250 0.98 5.71 18.16
N GLU A 251 1.84 6.24 19.01
CA GLU A 251 2.38 5.55 20.19
C GLU A 251 1.30 5.25 21.24
N SER A 252 0.21 5.99 21.27
CA SER A 252 -0.92 5.76 22.18
C SER A 252 -1.71 4.49 21.84
N VAL A 253 -1.61 4.03 20.59
CA VAL A 253 -2.31 2.84 20.10
C VAL A 253 -1.67 1.58 20.66
N ARG A 254 -2.33 0.94 21.62
CA ARG A 254 -1.80 -0.23 22.35
C ARG A 254 -2.31 -1.56 21.83
N THR A 255 -3.43 -1.57 21.12
CA THR A 255 -4.10 -2.80 20.67
C THR A 255 -4.68 -2.64 19.26
N THR A 256 -4.85 -3.74 18.56
CA THR A 256 -5.54 -3.76 17.25
C THR A 256 -6.99 -3.35 17.38
N SER A 257 -7.65 -3.66 18.50
CA SER A 257 -9.03 -3.22 18.73
C SER A 257 -9.14 -1.70 18.75
N THR A 258 -8.10 -0.98 19.15
CA THR A 258 -8.04 0.47 19.02
C THR A 258 -7.99 0.90 17.56
N LEU A 259 -7.22 0.22 16.71
CA LEU A 259 -7.11 0.54 15.27
C LEU A 259 -8.39 0.25 14.48
N THR A 260 -9.17 -0.73 14.92
CA THR A 260 -10.45 -1.10 14.28
C THR A 260 -11.63 -0.29 14.80
N ARG A 261 -11.42 0.55 15.81
CA ARG A 261 -12.46 1.47 16.30
C ARG A 261 -12.84 2.43 15.18
N ASP A 262 -14.15 2.55 14.91
CA ASP A 262 -14.66 3.52 13.96
C ASP A 262 -14.56 4.94 14.51
N VAL A 263 -14.17 5.84 13.63
CA VAL A 263 -14.19 7.29 13.81
C VAL A 263 -14.97 7.92 12.66
N ASP A 264 -15.56 9.10 12.89
CA ASP A 264 -16.21 9.83 11.80
C ASP A 264 -15.15 10.52 10.92
N PHE A 265 -14.99 10.02 9.71
CA PHE A 265 -14.09 10.59 8.69
C PHE A 265 -14.91 11.35 7.66
N PHE A 266 -15.13 12.64 7.88
CA PHE A 266 -15.93 13.53 7.01
C PHE A 266 -17.36 13.05 6.77
N GLY A 267 -18.01 12.52 7.79
CA GLY A 267 -19.38 11.99 7.71
C GLY A 267 -19.48 10.54 7.27
N THR A 268 -18.35 9.83 7.17
CA THR A 268 -18.31 8.41 6.85
C THR A 268 -17.54 7.66 7.95
N PRO A 269 -18.09 6.57 8.51
CA PRO A 269 -17.35 5.74 9.45
C PRO A 269 -16.10 5.16 8.79
N ALA A 270 -14.96 5.30 9.45
CA ALA A 270 -13.69 4.72 9.01
C ALA A 270 -12.92 4.17 10.21
N PRO A 271 -12.16 3.07 10.06
CA PRO A 271 -11.35 2.56 11.16
C PRO A 271 -10.22 3.55 11.50
N LEU A 272 -9.94 3.75 12.78
CA LEU A 272 -8.88 4.65 13.25
C LEU A 272 -7.54 4.37 12.57
N GLY A 273 -7.18 3.09 12.38
CA GLY A 273 -5.95 2.71 11.68
C GLY A 273 -5.89 3.24 10.25
N GLY A 274 -7.02 3.29 9.54
CA GLY A 274 -7.10 3.89 8.20
C GLY A 274 -6.88 5.40 8.23
N VAL A 275 -7.42 6.10 9.24
CA VAL A 275 -7.19 7.54 9.42
C VAL A 275 -5.73 7.84 9.73
N LEU A 276 -5.09 7.06 10.61
CA LEU A 276 -3.67 7.22 10.92
C LEU A 276 -2.77 6.92 9.70
N ALA A 277 -3.09 5.88 8.92
CA ALA A 277 -2.37 5.59 7.67
C ALA A 277 -2.57 6.68 6.60
N THR A 278 -3.67 7.42 6.65
CA THR A 278 -3.90 8.58 5.78
C THR A 278 -2.90 9.70 6.07
N ILE A 279 -2.44 9.84 7.32
CA ILE A 279 -1.40 10.81 7.69
C ILE A 279 -0.10 10.51 6.90
N ASP A 280 0.36 9.26 6.91
CA ASP A 280 1.56 8.86 6.19
C ASP A 280 1.44 9.09 4.68
N THR A 281 0.29 8.73 4.11
CA THR A 281 0.03 8.93 2.68
C THR A 281 0.03 10.41 2.32
N HIS A 282 -0.60 11.26 3.11
CA HIS A 282 -0.64 12.71 2.92
C HIS A 282 0.76 13.34 3.01
N ILE A 283 1.54 12.95 4.01
CA ILE A 283 2.93 13.42 4.15
C ILE A 283 3.77 12.97 2.95
N ALA A 284 3.65 11.70 2.53
CA ALA A 284 4.41 11.14 1.42
C ALA A 284 4.10 11.84 0.09
N GLU A 285 2.84 12.17 -0.17
CA GLU A 285 2.41 12.93 -1.35
C GLU A 285 3.09 14.30 -1.40
N HIS A 286 3.04 15.04 -0.31
CA HIS A 286 3.62 16.40 -0.23
C HIS A 286 5.15 16.40 -0.13
N LEU A 287 5.76 15.36 0.43
CA LEU A 287 7.19 15.14 0.32
C LEU A 287 7.61 14.94 -1.13
N GLY A 288 6.89 14.12 -1.90
CA GLY A 288 7.12 13.94 -3.34
C GLY A 288 7.02 15.27 -4.11
N GLN A 289 6.01 16.07 -3.81
CA GLN A 289 5.83 17.41 -4.38
C GLN A 289 7.02 18.33 -4.06
N THR A 290 7.46 18.39 -2.80
CA THR A 290 8.58 19.24 -2.39
C THR A 290 9.92 18.75 -2.93
N ILE A 291 10.13 17.44 -3.11
CA ILE A 291 11.29 16.87 -3.81
C ILE A 291 11.33 17.35 -5.26
N ALA A 292 10.20 17.32 -5.97
CA ALA A 292 10.13 17.81 -7.35
C ALA A 292 10.47 19.31 -7.42
N TYR A 293 9.92 20.12 -6.52
CA TYR A 293 10.22 21.55 -6.43
C TYR A 293 11.71 21.80 -6.13
N ALA A 294 12.30 21.07 -5.20
CA ALA A 294 13.71 21.18 -4.86
C ALA A 294 14.61 20.93 -6.08
N ARG A 295 14.35 19.85 -6.81
CA ARG A 295 15.11 19.49 -8.01
C ARG A 295 15.01 20.57 -9.11
N VAL A 296 13.83 21.13 -9.34
CA VAL A 296 13.65 22.25 -10.30
C VAL A 296 14.46 23.47 -9.88
N ASN A 297 14.65 23.70 -8.58
CA ASN A 297 15.46 24.79 -8.04
C ASN A 297 16.95 24.43 -7.87
N GLY A 298 17.42 23.31 -8.39
CA GLY A 298 18.82 22.86 -8.26
C GLY A 298 19.20 22.40 -6.85
N ILE A 299 18.22 22.15 -5.98
CA ILE A 299 18.44 21.70 -4.61
C ILE A 299 18.37 20.17 -4.60
N VAL A 300 19.49 19.52 -4.25
CA VAL A 300 19.56 18.06 -4.11
C VAL A 300 19.07 17.66 -2.72
N PRO A 301 18.06 16.78 -2.61
CA PRO A 301 17.62 16.30 -1.30
C PRO A 301 18.78 15.73 -0.48
N PRO A 302 18.86 15.99 0.85
CA PRO A 302 20.00 15.61 1.67
C PRO A 302 20.39 14.13 1.60
N TRP A 303 19.41 13.23 1.51
CA TRP A 303 19.63 11.79 1.41
C TRP A 303 20.06 11.31 0.01
N SER A 304 20.02 12.18 -1.00
CA SER A 304 20.48 11.89 -2.37
C SER A 304 21.87 12.47 -2.66
N GLN A 305 22.50 13.11 -1.69
CA GLN A 305 23.86 13.62 -1.82
C GLN A 305 24.87 12.45 -1.66
N PRO A 306 25.98 12.43 -2.42
CA PRO A 306 27.02 11.42 -2.20
C PRO A 306 27.54 11.52 -0.77
N ALA A 307 27.79 10.37 -0.17
CA ALA A 307 28.43 10.33 1.16
C ALA A 307 29.77 11.10 1.10
N LYS A 308 29.97 12.03 2.04
CA LYS A 308 31.22 12.78 2.16
C LYS A 308 32.34 11.90 2.67
#